data_fc17cc4338d916124ce204992aa84604
#
_entry.id   fc17cc4338d916124ce204992aa84604
#
_cell.length_a   1.000
_cell.length_b   1.000
_cell.length_c   1.000
_cell.angle_alpha   90.00
_cell.angle_beta   90.00
_cell.angle_gamma   90.00
#
_symmetry.space_group_name_H-M   'P 1'
#
loop_
_entity.id
_entity.type
_entity.pdbx_description
1 polymer ?
#
loop_
_entity_poly.entity_id
_entity_poly.type
_entity_poly.pdbx_seq_one_letter_code
_entity_poly.pdbx_strand_id
1 'polypeptide(L)'
;MCYHIYIIEEASTQKSVQDSVQDNGNPGGVFVGEYEPPFTITNEILSYVSSISEKIGRITAISSLETKPHLRKNNRIKSIHSSLKIEANSLSLEQVRDVINGRLVLGEQKEIQEVKNAYAAYESLSEINPYSIKDLKKFHGIMTKYLVEECGEFRHGEEGVFNGDECIFMAPPAQFVPQLMDELFEWMKKSRNSVHPLIMSSVFHYEFVYYF
;
A
#
# COMPACT_ATOMS: atom_id res chain seq x y z
N MET A 1 -10.44 -2.11 -1.38
CA MET A 1 -11.17 -3.20 -2.05
C MET A 1 -10.50 -3.69 -3.34
N CYS A 2 -9.79 -2.92 -4.13
CA CYS A 2 -9.11 -3.38 -5.37
C CYS A 2 -7.70 -3.94 -5.19
N TYR A 3 -7.05 -3.77 -4.08
CA TYR A 3 -5.86 -4.54 -3.73
C TYR A 3 -6.13 -6.06 -3.70
N HIS A 4 -7.38 -6.48 -3.53
CA HIS A 4 -7.79 -7.88 -3.48
C HIS A 4 -7.65 -8.61 -4.83
N ILE A 5 -7.87 -7.95 -5.96
CA ILE A 5 -7.84 -8.61 -7.28
C ILE A 5 -6.41 -8.92 -7.73
N TYR A 6 -5.46 -8.01 -7.45
CA TYR A 6 -4.05 -8.21 -7.79
C TYR A 6 -3.41 -9.33 -6.96
N ILE A 7 -3.82 -9.50 -5.69
CA ILE A 7 -3.35 -10.56 -4.80
C ILE A 7 -3.90 -11.93 -5.19
N ILE A 8 -5.13 -12.01 -5.71
CA ILE A 8 -5.73 -13.30 -6.12
C ILE A 8 -4.96 -13.93 -7.29
N GLU A 9 -4.47 -13.14 -8.25
CA GLU A 9 -3.66 -13.64 -9.35
C GLU A 9 -2.26 -14.08 -8.91
N GLU A 10 -1.62 -13.38 -7.98
CA GLU A 10 -0.30 -13.78 -7.45
C GLU A 10 -0.38 -14.90 -6.41
N ALA A 11 -1.37 -14.91 -5.52
CA ALA A 11 -1.55 -15.99 -4.53
C ALA A 11 -1.84 -17.35 -5.21
N SER A 12 -2.53 -17.36 -6.35
CA SER A 12 -2.74 -18.59 -7.14
C SER A 12 -1.45 -19.12 -7.77
N THR A 13 -0.47 -18.26 -8.01
CA THR A 13 0.85 -18.62 -8.55
C THR A 13 1.83 -19.04 -7.45
N GLN A 14 1.65 -18.56 -6.21
CA GLN A 14 2.52 -18.89 -5.06
C GLN A 14 2.09 -20.13 -4.29
N LYS A 15 0.93 -20.74 -4.58
CA LYS A 15 0.51 -22.02 -3.95
C LYS A 15 1.55 -23.14 -4.09
N SER A 16 2.46 -23.03 -5.06
CA SER A 16 3.57 -23.96 -5.27
C SER A 16 4.79 -23.74 -4.35
N VAL A 17 4.88 -22.62 -3.65
CA VAL A 17 6.01 -22.27 -2.76
C VAL A 17 5.66 -22.53 -1.28
N GLN A 18 4.39 -22.48 -0.91
CA GLN A 18 3.94 -22.72 0.47
C GLN A 18 3.95 -24.20 0.90
N ASP A 19 3.96 -25.15 -0.04
CA ASP A 19 4.00 -26.59 0.28
C ASP A 19 5.36 -27.08 0.83
N SER A 20 6.36 -26.22 0.98
CA SER A 20 7.67 -26.55 1.54
C SER A 20 7.94 -26.06 2.97
N VAL A 21 7.00 -25.32 3.57
CA VAL A 21 7.09 -24.97 5.00
C VAL A 21 6.30 -26.00 5.80
N GLN A 22 6.99 -27.02 6.31
CA GLN A 22 6.42 -27.97 7.25
C GLN A 22 5.95 -27.22 8.51
N ASP A 23 4.64 -27.27 8.71
CA ASP A 23 3.95 -26.86 9.92
C ASP A 23 4.45 -27.71 11.10
N ASN A 24 5.36 -27.16 11.89
CA ASN A 24 5.66 -27.67 13.21
C ASN A 24 4.69 -26.98 14.18
N GLY A 25 3.48 -27.51 14.25
CA GLY A 25 2.44 -27.10 15.15
C GLY A 25 2.92 -27.02 16.60
N ASN A 26 3.02 -25.80 17.11
CA ASN A 26 3.04 -25.52 18.53
C ASN A 26 2.13 -24.31 18.82
N PRO A 27 0.90 -24.54 19.27
CA PRO A 27 0.00 -23.45 19.67
C PRO A 27 0.43 -22.98 21.07
N GLY A 28 1.20 -21.90 21.14
CA GLY A 28 1.50 -21.25 22.42
C GLY A 28 2.96 -20.87 22.70
N GLY A 29 3.82 -20.89 21.70
CA GLY A 29 5.21 -20.45 21.85
C GLY A 29 5.33 -18.93 21.66
N VAL A 30 5.83 -18.22 22.68
CA VAL A 30 6.40 -16.89 22.54
C VAL A 30 7.51 -17.01 21.49
N PHE A 31 7.34 -16.41 20.32
CA PHE A 31 8.38 -16.34 19.30
C PHE A 31 9.53 -15.48 19.84
N VAL A 32 10.61 -16.13 20.26
CA VAL A 32 11.88 -15.51 20.68
C VAL A 32 12.80 -15.33 19.46
N GLY A 33 12.26 -15.10 18.30
CA GLY A 33 13.00 -14.79 17.07
C GLY A 33 12.68 -13.38 16.61
N GLU A 34 13.69 -12.66 16.14
CA GLU A 34 13.49 -11.37 15.47
C GLU A 34 12.68 -11.60 14.19
N TYR A 35 11.57 -10.87 13.99
CA TYR A 35 10.75 -10.99 12.79
C TYR A 35 11.53 -10.55 11.56
N GLU A 36 11.55 -11.38 10.55
CA GLU A 36 12.05 -11.08 9.21
C GLU A 36 11.01 -11.52 8.17
N PRO A 37 10.52 -10.61 7.32
CA PRO A 37 9.58 -11.01 6.27
C PRO A 37 10.25 -11.97 5.28
N PRO A 38 9.53 -12.99 4.79
CA PRO A 38 10.08 -14.00 3.89
C PRO A 38 10.23 -13.47 2.47
N PHE A 39 11.41 -12.94 2.10
CA PHE A 39 11.71 -12.56 0.72
C PHE A 39 13.13 -12.94 0.32
N THR A 40 13.34 -13.14 -0.98
CA THR A 40 14.66 -13.45 -1.55
C THR A 40 14.95 -12.52 -2.71
N ILE A 41 16.14 -11.91 -2.69
CA ILE A 41 16.59 -11.05 -3.79
C ILE A 41 17.09 -11.94 -4.92
N THR A 42 16.32 -12.01 -6.01
CA THR A 42 16.69 -12.72 -7.23
C THR A 42 17.49 -11.81 -8.18
N ASN A 43 18.17 -12.41 -9.16
CA ASN A 43 18.83 -11.66 -10.23
C ASN A 43 17.86 -10.79 -11.03
N GLU A 44 16.61 -11.23 -11.15
CA GLU A 44 15.56 -10.47 -11.82
C GLU A 44 15.18 -9.23 -11.03
N ILE A 45 14.95 -9.35 -9.71
CA ILE A 45 14.70 -8.20 -8.82
C ILE A 45 15.87 -7.21 -8.90
N LEU A 46 17.12 -7.69 -8.85
CA LEU A 46 18.31 -6.83 -8.97
C LEU A 46 18.32 -6.08 -10.30
N SER A 47 17.98 -6.75 -11.40
CA SER A 47 17.88 -6.14 -12.73
C SER A 47 16.83 -5.05 -12.79
N TYR A 48 15.63 -5.29 -12.22
CA TYR A 48 14.56 -4.28 -12.15
C TYR A 48 14.96 -3.09 -11.30
N VAL A 49 15.50 -3.32 -10.11
CA VAL A 49 15.97 -2.25 -9.21
C VAL A 49 17.01 -1.38 -9.90
N SER A 50 18.00 -1.99 -10.58
CA SER A 50 19.02 -1.27 -11.33
C SER A 50 18.44 -0.43 -12.46
N SER A 51 17.55 -1.02 -13.28
CA SER A 51 16.89 -0.32 -14.39
C SER A 51 16.02 0.85 -13.93
N ILE A 52 15.25 0.67 -12.85
CA ILE A 52 14.40 1.73 -12.26
C ILE A 52 15.28 2.85 -11.71
N SER A 53 16.33 2.52 -10.95
CA SER A 53 17.24 3.49 -10.36
C SER A 53 17.97 4.32 -11.42
N GLU A 54 18.40 3.69 -12.52
CA GLU A 54 18.98 4.40 -13.66
C GLU A 54 17.99 5.39 -14.29
N LYS A 55 16.74 4.95 -14.53
CA LYS A 55 15.70 5.82 -15.11
C LYS A 55 15.37 7.01 -14.20
N ILE A 56 15.26 6.76 -12.89
CA ILE A 56 15.04 7.83 -11.91
C ILE A 56 16.21 8.82 -11.92
N GLY A 57 17.45 8.33 -11.91
CA GLY A 57 18.66 9.16 -11.98
C GLY A 57 18.68 10.05 -13.22
N ARG A 58 18.35 9.48 -14.40
CA ARG A 58 18.25 10.25 -15.65
C ARG A 58 17.17 11.34 -15.59
N ILE A 59 15.98 11.02 -15.06
CA ILE A 59 14.89 12.00 -14.91
C ILE A 59 15.32 13.12 -13.96
N THR A 60 15.90 12.79 -12.82
CA THR A 60 16.37 13.77 -11.82
C THR A 60 17.45 14.68 -12.38
N ALA A 61 18.41 14.13 -13.15
CA ALA A 61 19.49 14.91 -13.76
C ALA A 61 18.99 15.88 -14.86
N ILE A 62 17.93 15.51 -15.60
CA ILE A 62 17.40 16.35 -16.70
C ILE A 62 16.36 17.35 -16.20
N SER A 63 15.67 17.01 -15.12
CA SER A 63 14.46 17.71 -14.68
C SER A 63 14.74 18.76 -13.62
N SER A 64 14.60 20.03 -14.01
CA SER A 64 14.23 21.11 -13.09
C SER A 64 12.72 21.00 -12.68
N LEU A 65 12.22 19.76 -12.46
CA LEU A 65 10.80 19.52 -12.15
C LEU A 65 10.39 20.19 -10.84
N GLU A 66 11.33 20.40 -9.92
CA GLU A 66 11.09 21.14 -8.68
C GLU A 66 10.68 22.59 -8.90
N THR A 67 11.06 23.16 -10.03
CA THR A 67 10.78 24.56 -10.37
C THR A 67 9.46 24.77 -11.13
N LYS A 68 8.69 23.69 -11.43
CA LYS A 68 7.46 23.76 -12.22
C LYS A 68 6.22 23.27 -11.47
N PRO A 69 5.61 24.08 -10.58
CA PRO A 69 4.45 23.69 -9.75
C PRO A 69 3.28 23.11 -10.56
N HIS A 70 3.02 23.67 -11.75
CA HIS A 70 1.92 23.22 -12.62
C HIS A 70 2.12 21.77 -13.12
N LEU A 71 3.36 21.39 -13.44
CA LEU A 71 3.65 20.01 -13.85
C LEU A 71 3.47 19.03 -12.69
N ARG A 72 3.91 19.41 -11.49
CA ARG A 72 3.70 18.59 -10.28
C ARG A 72 2.20 18.39 -10.00
N LYS A 73 1.40 19.46 -10.03
CA LYS A 73 -0.05 19.37 -9.83
C LYS A 73 -0.70 18.48 -10.89
N ASN A 74 -0.37 18.66 -12.17
CA ASN A 74 -0.93 17.84 -13.24
C ASN A 74 -0.53 16.36 -13.15
N ASN A 75 0.71 16.07 -12.80
CA ASN A 75 1.17 14.68 -12.60
C ASN A 75 0.45 14.04 -11.41
N ARG A 76 0.29 14.78 -10.31
CA ARG A 76 -0.47 14.31 -9.14
C ARG A 76 -1.93 13.98 -9.50
N ILE A 77 -2.61 14.87 -10.25
CA ILE A 77 -3.97 14.62 -10.73
C ILE A 77 -4.05 13.35 -11.58
N LYS A 78 -3.09 13.14 -12.49
CA LYS A 78 -3.02 11.92 -13.29
C LYS A 78 -2.78 10.67 -12.44
N SER A 79 -1.88 10.73 -11.45
CA SER A 79 -1.60 9.62 -10.53
C SER A 79 -2.84 9.26 -9.72
N ILE A 80 -3.53 10.25 -9.14
CA ILE A 80 -4.79 10.05 -8.40
C ILE A 80 -5.83 9.39 -9.29
N HIS A 81 -6.08 9.95 -10.48
CA HIS A 81 -7.05 9.37 -11.41
C HIS A 81 -6.71 7.92 -11.77
N SER A 82 -5.44 7.62 -12.09
CA SER A 82 -5.02 6.26 -12.47
C SER A 82 -5.16 5.28 -11.31
N SER A 83 -4.78 5.67 -10.09
CA SER A 83 -4.93 4.82 -8.90
C SER A 83 -6.40 4.55 -8.57
N LEU A 84 -7.24 5.59 -8.56
CA LEU A 84 -8.66 5.44 -8.26
C LEU A 84 -9.39 4.65 -9.36
N LYS A 85 -8.94 4.74 -10.62
CA LYS A 85 -9.50 3.93 -11.72
C LYS A 85 -9.23 2.43 -11.52
N ILE A 86 -8.09 2.05 -10.95
CA ILE A 86 -7.82 0.66 -10.56
C ILE A 86 -8.83 0.21 -9.48
N GLU A 87 -9.23 1.14 -8.60
CA GLU A 87 -10.24 0.93 -7.55
C GLU A 87 -11.70 1.05 -8.06
N ALA A 88 -11.89 0.96 -9.37
CA ALA A 88 -13.20 1.06 -10.04
C ALA A 88 -13.91 2.42 -9.90
N ASN A 89 -13.22 3.49 -9.48
CA ASN A 89 -13.76 4.84 -9.53
C ASN A 89 -14.02 5.25 -11.00
N SER A 90 -15.23 5.70 -11.29
CA SER A 90 -15.71 5.95 -12.65
C SER A 90 -15.43 7.37 -13.16
N LEU A 91 -14.97 8.28 -12.28
CA LEU A 91 -14.75 9.68 -12.64
C LEU A 91 -13.66 9.82 -13.71
N SER A 92 -13.94 10.64 -14.73
CA SER A 92 -12.96 10.97 -15.76
C SER A 92 -11.81 11.84 -15.19
N LEU A 93 -10.69 11.90 -15.90
CA LEU A 93 -9.55 12.76 -15.53
C LEU A 93 -9.96 14.24 -15.38
N GLU A 94 -10.91 14.70 -16.19
CA GLU A 94 -11.44 16.08 -16.12
C GLU A 94 -12.27 16.27 -14.85
N GLN A 95 -13.16 15.34 -14.53
CA GLN A 95 -13.95 15.37 -13.29
C GLN A 95 -13.05 15.31 -12.05
N VAL A 96 -12.03 14.46 -12.03
CA VAL A 96 -11.04 14.43 -10.94
C VAL A 96 -10.35 15.78 -10.79
N ARG A 97 -9.95 16.41 -11.91
CA ARG A 97 -9.37 17.76 -11.90
C ARG A 97 -10.34 18.80 -11.34
N ASP A 98 -11.61 18.71 -11.69
CA ASP A 98 -12.64 19.66 -11.25
C ASP A 98 -12.93 19.50 -9.75
N VAL A 99 -13.02 18.26 -9.24
CA VAL A 99 -13.12 18.00 -7.79
C VAL A 99 -11.95 18.63 -7.03
N ILE A 100 -10.71 18.40 -7.51
CA ILE A 100 -9.49 18.96 -6.87
C ILE A 100 -9.47 20.50 -6.93
N ASN A 101 -10.06 21.10 -7.94
CA ASN A 101 -10.16 22.55 -8.06
C ASN A 101 -11.41 23.14 -7.38
N GLY A 102 -12.19 22.33 -6.64
CA GLY A 102 -13.37 22.78 -5.90
C GLY A 102 -14.58 23.10 -6.78
N ARG A 103 -14.62 22.59 -8.01
CA ARG A 103 -15.75 22.75 -8.90
C ARG A 103 -16.82 21.68 -8.64
N LEU A 104 -18.07 22.01 -8.98
CA LEU A 104 -19.17 21.05 -8.87
C LEU A 104 -18.98 19.96 -9.93
N VAL A 105 -19.07 18.71 -9.50
CA VAL A 105 -18.99 17.53 -10.36
C VAL A 105 -20.21 16.65 -10.10
N LEU A 106 -20.82 16.16 -11.18
CA LEU A 106 -21.86 15.14 -11.10
C LEU A 106 -21.20 13.76 -11.07
N GLY A 107 -21.47 12.99 -10.03
CA GLY A 107 -20.93 11.65 -9.77
C GLY A 107 -21.39 11.12 -8.44
N GLU A 108 -21.03 9.90 -8.12
CA GLU A 108 -21.29 9.30 -6.82
C GLU A 108 -20.54 10.03 -5.72
N GLN A 109 -21.20 10.31 -4.59
CA GLN A 109 -20.59 11.04 -3.48
C GLN A 109 -19.37 10.32 -2.92
N LYS A 110 -19.40 8.98 -2.91
CA LYS A 110 -18.28 8.14 -2.51
C LYS A 110 -17.07 8.38 -3.40
N GLU A 111 -17.25 8.33 -4.72
CA GLU A 111 -16.16 8.53 -5.71
C GLU A 111 -15.56 9.94 -5.60
N ILE A 112 -16.40 10.96 -5.43
CA ILE A 112 -15.96 12.34 -5.21
C ILE A 112 -15.15 12.45 -3.91
N GLN A 113 -15.59 11.76 -2.84
CA GLN A 113 -14.88 11.75 -1.57
C GLN A 113 -13.52 11.04 -1.67
N GLU A 114 -13.44 9.93 -2.39
CA GLU A 114 -12.18 9.23 -2.68
C GLU A 114 -11.15 10.16 -3.34
N VAL A 115 -11.57 10.95 -4.34
CA VAL A 115 -10.68 11.95 -4.98
C VAL A 115 -10.18 12.99 -3.98
N LYS A 116 -11.07 13.53 -3.14
CA LYS A 116 -10.70 14.53 -2.11
C LYS A 116 -9.70 13.96 -1.12
N ASN A 117 -9.96 12.73 -0.64
CA ASN A 117 -9.09 12.03 0.29
C ASN A 117 -7.72 11.75 -0.32
N ALA A 118 -7.68 11.19 -1.52
CA ALA A 118 -6.43 10.94 -2.24
C ALA A 118 -5.62 12.21 -2.43
N TYR A 119 -6.26 13.32 -2.83
CA TYR A 119 -5.57 14.59 -2.97
C TYR A 119 -5.00 15.10 -1.64
N ALA A 120 -5.78 15.05 -0.56
CA ALA A 120 -5.34 15.44 0.78
C ALA A 120 -4.17 14.56 1.28
N ALA A 121 -4.22 13.25 1.02
CA ALA A 121 -3.16 12.32 1.34
C ALA A 121 -1.85 12.67 0.60
N TYR A 122 -1.92 12.94 -0.71
CA TYR A 122 -0.76 13.39 -1.47
C TYR A 122 -0.16 14.72 -0.98
N GLU A 123 -0.99 15.66 -0.49
CA GLU A 123 -0.50 16.90 0.11
C GLU A 123 0.24 16.66 1.43
N SER A 124 -0.17 15.64 2.21
CA SER A 124 0.43 15.33 3.50
C SER A 124 1.70 14.48 3.42
N LEU A 125 2.05 13.91 2.25
CA LEU A 125 3.17 12.95 2.11
C LEU A 125 4.51 13.48 2.63
N SER A 126 4.80 14.77 2.47
CA SER A 126 6.06 15.38 2.94
C SER A 126 6.16 15.47 4.46
N GLU A 127 5.05 15.33 5.18
CA GLU A 127 4.96 15.39 6.63
C GLU A 127 4.91 14.01 7.30
N ILE A 128 4.81 12.95 6.50
CA ILE A 128 4.67 11.57 6.98
C ILE A 128 6.04 10.93 7.17
N ASN A 129 6.25 10.38 8.36
CA ASN A 129 7.41 9.51 8.61
C ASN A 129 7.06 8.06 8.23
N PRO A 130 7.67 7.48 7.18
CA PRO A 130 7.35 6.14 6.70
C PRO A 130 7.72 5.02 7.70
N TYR A 131 8.43 5.33 8.78
CA TYR A 131 8.81 4.40 9.84
C TYR A 131 7.98 4.57 11.11
N SER A 132 6.82 5.23 11.04
CA SER A 132 5.95 5.54 12.18
C SER A 132 4.55 4.97 11.98
N ILE A 133 4.14 4.02 12.82
CA ILE A 133 2.76 3.49 12.83
C ILE A 133 1.74 4.59 13.10
N LYS A 134 2.08 5.57 13.94
CA LYS A 134 1.20 6.72 14.20
C LYS A 134 0.94 7.50 12.90
N ASP A 135 1.99 7.68 12.09
CA ASP A 135 1.85 8.41 10.83
C ASP A 135 1.16 7.56 9.76
N LEU A 136 1.35 6.22 9.76
CA LEU A 136 0.56 5.31 8.94
C LEU A 136 -0.93 5.45 9.26
N LYS A 137 -1.33 5.38 10.54
CA LYS A 137 -2.73 5.57 10.96
C LYS A 137 -3.26 6.94 10.59
N LYS A 138 -2.47 8.01 10.77
CA LYS A 138 -2.82 9.37 10.31
C LYS A 138 -3.09 9.39 8.80
N PHE A 139 -2.21 8.79 8.01
CA PHE A 139 -2.34 8.73 6.55
C PHE A 139 -3.54 7.90 6.11
N HIS A 140 -3.74 6.71 6.72
CA HIS A 140 -4.93 5.88 6.52
C HIS A 140 -6.21 6.66 6.86
N GLY A 141 -6.21 7.38 7.98
CA GLY A 141 -7.34 8.22 8.37
C GLY A 141 -7.66 9.32 7.36
N ILE A 142 -6.66 9.90 6.68
CA ILE A 142 -6.89 10.86 5.60
C ILE A 142 -7.50 10.15 4.38
N MET A 143 -6.94 8.99 4.00
CA MET A 143 -7.38 8.25 2.82
C MET A 143 -8.81 7.71 2.95
N THR A 144 -9.19 7.27 4.13
CA THR A 144 -10.48 6.59 4.39
C THR A 144 -11.55 7.48 5.01
N LYS A 145 -11.25 8.77 5.18
CA LYS A 145 -12.15 9.75 5.81
C LYS A 145 -13.54 9.77 5.13
N TYR A 146 -14.60 9.55 5.92
CA TYR A 146 -15.98 9.46 5.45
C TYR A 146 -16.29 8.29 4.50
N LEU A 147 -15.39 7.33 4.36
CA LEU A 147 -15.59 6.15 3.52
C LEU A 147 -15.78 4.88 4.35
N VAL A 148 -15.10 4.78 5.50
CA VAL A 148 -15.18 3.64 6.41
C VAL A 148 -15.31 4.12 7.86
N GLU A 149 -15.83 3.23 8.74
CA GLU A 149 -15.98 3.54 10.17
C GLU A 149 -14.65 3.52 10.90
N GLU A 150 -13.77 2.56 10.60
CA GLU A 150 -12.45 2.36 11.22
C GLU A 150 -11.35 3.28 10.62
N CYS A 151 -11.72 4.54 10.40
CA CYS A 151 -10.88 5.54 9.76
C CYS A 151 -9.62 5.86 10.62
N GLY A 152 -8.44 5.46 10.14
CA GLY A 152 -7.17 5.68 10.82
C GLY A 152 -6.87 4.70 11.96
N GLU A 153 -7.62 3.62 12.07
CA GLU A 153 -7.41 2.56 13.05
C GLU A 153 -7.08 1.24 12.36
N PHE A 154 -6.54 0.29 13.12
CA PHE A 154 -6.45 -1.08 12.68
C PHE A 154 -7.84 -1.70 12.68
N ARG A 155 -8.08 -2.67 11.79
CA ARG A 155 -9.34 -3.41 11.76
C ARG A 155 -9.62 -4.13 13.08
N HIS A 156 -10.89 -4.24 13.42
CA HIS A 156 -11.37 -5.01 14.56
C HIS A 156 -12.08 -6.30 14.13
N GLY A 157 -12.54 -6.34 12.87
CA GLY A 157 -13.19 -7.50 12.28
C GLY A 157 -12.21 -8.51 11.68
N GLU A 158 -12.71 -9.73 11.48
CA GLU A 158 -12.00 -10.73 10.69
C GLU A 158 -12.17 -10.41 9.19
N GLU A 159 -11.10 -10.57 8.43
CA GLU A 159 -11.07 -10.30 6.99
C GLU A 159 -10.63 -11.54 6.23
N GLY A 160 -11.25 -11.76 5.07
CA GLY A 160 -10.92 -12.89 4.21
C GLY A 160 -11.34 -12.67 2.77
N VAL A 161 -10.72 -13.42 1.86
CA VAL A 161 -11.07 -13.44 0.45
C VAL A 161 -11.79 -14.73 0.14
N PHE A 162 -12.98 -14.62 -0.45
CA PHE A 162 -13.86 -15.74 -0.76
C PHE A 162 -14.16 -15.79 -2.25
N ASN A 163 -14.25 -17.01 -2.79
CA ASN A 163 -14.80 -17.27 -4.11
C ASN A 163 -16.08 -18.10 -3.93
N GLY A 164 -17.24 -17.45 -3.94
CA GLY A 164 -18.48 -18.06 -3.49
C GLY A 164 -18.39 -18.44 -2.01
N ASP A 165 -18.59 -19.71 -1.69
CA ASP A 165 -18.52 -20.24 -0.32
C ASP A 165 -17.10 -20.74 0.06
N GLU A 166 -16.15 -20.73 -0.86
CA GLU A 166 -14.77 -21.17 -0.64
C GLU A 166 -13.92 -20.02 -0.09
N CYS A 167 -13.32 -20.22 1.09
CA CYS A 167 -12.33 -19.31 1.62
C CYS A 167 -10.99 -19.53 0.93
N ILE A 168 -10.56 -18.56 0.11
CA ILE A 168 -9.27 -18.60 -0.59
C ILE A 168 -8.14 -18.13 0.33
N PHE A 169 -8.42 -17.11 1.14
CA PHE A 169 -7.46 -16.51 2.05
C PHE A 169 -8.18 -15.98 3.29
N MET A 170 -7.58 -16.18 4.45
CA MET A 170 -8.01 -15.59 5.71
C MET A 170 -6.86 -14.77 6.29
N ALA A 171 -7.11 -13.49 6.53
CA ALA A 171 -6.14 -12.63 7.19
C ALA A 171 -5.90 -13.08 8.65
N PRO A 172 -4.75 -12.75 9.26
CA PRO A 172 -4.50 -13.03 10.66
C PRO A 172 -5.63 -12.45 11.54
N PRO A 173 -5.98 -13.08 12.68
CA PRO A 173 -7.00 -12.55 13.58
C PRO A 173 -6.72 -11.09 13.98
N ALA A 174 -7.76 -10.25 13.98
CA ALA A 174 -7.65 -8.80 14.18
C ALA A 174 -6.87 -8.41 15.45
N GLN A 175 -6.98 -9.21 16.51
CA GLN A 175 -6.28 -9.00 17.78
C GLN A 175 -4.74 -9.02 17.65
N PHE A 176 -4.19 -9.67 16.62
CA PHE A 176 -2.73 -9.76 16.39
C PHE A 176 -2.22 -8.66 15.46
N VAL A 177 -3.09 -7.96 14.74
CA VAL A 177 -2.67 -6.91 13.79
C VAL A 177 -1.76 -5.85 14.42
N PRO A 178 -2.03 -5.32 15.62
CA PRO A 178 -1.14 -4.35 16.25
C PRO A 178 0.28 -4.89 16.43
N GLN A 179 0.43 -6.13 16.93
CA GLN A 179 1.74 -6.76 17.15
C GLN A 179 2.45 -7.01 15.82
N LEU A 180 1.77 -7.56 14.81
CA LEU A 180 2.33 -7.83 13.48
C LEU A 180 2.83 -6.54 12.81
N MET A 181 2.09 -5.45 12.98
CA MET A 181 2.49 -4.15 12.46
C MET A 181 3.68 -3.56 13.23
N ASP A 182 3.75 -3.73 14.54
CA ASP A 182 4.92 -3.32 15.33
C ASP A 182 6.18 -4.07 14.87
N GLU A 183 6.09 -5.38 14.68
CA GLU A 183 7.19 -6.23 14.19
C GLU A 183 7.65 -5.82 12.79
N LEU A 184 6.71 -5.58 11.86
CA LEU A 184 7.00 -5.09 10.51
C LEU A 184 7.73 -3.73 10.52
N PHE A 185 7.26 -2.79 11.33
CA PHE A 185 7.89 -1.47 11.44
C PHE A 185 9.26 -1.52 12.09
N GLU A 186 9.48 -2.39 13.07
CA GLU A 186 10.82 -2.61 13.65
C GLU A 186 11.77 -3.21 12.61
N TRP A 187 11.33 -4.19 11.83
CA TRP A 187 12.11 -4.71 10.71
C TRP A 187 12.48 -3.60 9.71
N MET A 188 11.52 -2.77 9.30
CA MET A 188 11.78 -1.65 8.37
C MET A 188 12.84 -0.68 8.91
N LYS A 189 12.76 -0.33 10.21
CA LYS A 189 13.73 0.56 10.85
C LYS A 189 15.13 -0.04 10.84
N LYS A 190 15.26 -1.32 11.20
CA LYS A 190 16.54 -2.04 11.24
C LYS A 190 17.15 -2.22 9.86
N SER A 191 16.31 -2.53 8.86
CA SER A 191 16.71 -2.81 7.48
C SER A 191 16.91 -1.55 6.64
N ARG A 192 16.68 -0.36 7.18
CA ARG A 192 16.71 0.92 6.46
C ARG A 192 17.96 1.16 5.62
N ASN A 193 19.13 0.72 6.12
CA ASN A 193 20.41 0.94 5.48
C ASN A 193 20.95 -0.31 4.73
N SER A 194 20.28 -1.44 4.83
CA SER A 194 20.71 -2.72 4.25
C SER A 194 19.82 -3.21 3.10
N VAL A 195 18.54 -2.84 3.11
CA VAL A 195 17.58 -3.21 2.08
C VAL A 195 17.28 -2.00 1.19
N HIS A 196 17.33 -2.21 -0.14
CA HIS A 196 17.04 -1.14 -1.09
C HIS A 196 15.59 -0.64 -0.94
N PRO A 197 15.32 0.69 -0.98
CA PRO A 197 13.97 1.24 -0.74
C PRO A 197 12.87 0.67 -1.63
N LEU A 198 13.14 0.34 -2.90
CA LEU A 198 12.16 -0.29 -3.78
C LEU A 198 11.78 -1.70 -3.31
N ILE A 199 12.74 -2.47 -2.80
CA ILE A 199 12.49 -3.81 -2.25
C ILE A 199 11.72 -3.68 -0.94
N MET A 200 12.19 -2.81 -0.04
CA MET A 200 11.54 -2.57 1.25
C MET A 200 10.07 -2.15 1.09
N SER A 201 9.79 -1.24 0.16
CA SER A 201 8.41 -0.80 -0.09
C SER A 201 7.53 -1.90 -0.67
N SER A 202 8.07 -2.79 -1.49
CA SER A 202 7.33 -3.93 -2.04
C SER A 202 7.04 -4.98 -0.96
N VAL A 203 8.01 -5.29 -0.11
CA VAL A 203 7.83 -6.19 1.04
C VAL A 203 6.82 -5.59 2.02
N PHE A 204 6.98 -4.31 2.39
CA PHE A 204 6.02 -3.63 3.25
C PHE A 204 4.60 -3.69 2.69
N HIS A 205 4.44 -3.42 1.39
CA HIS A 205 3.14 -3.45 0.75
C HIS A 205 2.50 -4.84 0.83
N TYR A 206 3.26 -5.90 0.57
CA TYR A 206 2.79 -7.27 0.66
C TYR A 206 2.32 -7.62 2.09
N GLU A 207 3.18 -7.38 3.09
CA GLU A 207 2.87 -7.67 4.49
C GLU A 207 1.71 -6.81 5.02
N PHE A 208 1.67 -5.54 4.64
CA PHE A 208 0.59 -4.63 5.03
C PHE A 208 -0.78 -5.12 4.54
N VAL A 209 -0.86 -5.52 3.27
CA VAL A 209 -2.11 -6.03 2.70
C VAL A 209 -2.50 -7.38 3.28
N TYR A 210 -1.50 -8.19 3.70
CA TYR A 210 -1.72 -9.46 4.35
C TYR A 210 -2.29 -9.30 5.77
N TYR A 211 -1.89 -8.25 6.50
CA TYR A 211 -2.31 -8.02 7.89
C TYR A 211 -3.57 -7.14 7.99
N PHE A 212 -3.70 -6.18 7.09
CA PHE A 212 -4.66 -5.09 7.16
C PHE A 212 -5.87 -5.34 6.28
#